data_4cfae4be25cd5d1e6b58371c6f821e41
#
_entry.id   4cfae4be25cd5d1e6b58371c6f821e41
#
_cell.length_a   1.000
_cell.length_b   1.000
_cell.length_c   1.000
_cell.angle_alpha   90.00
_cell.angle_beta   90.00
_cell.angle_gamma   90.00
#
_symmetry.space_group_name_H-M   'P 1'
#
loop_
_entity.id
_entity.type
_entity.pdbx_description
1 polymer ?
#
loop_
_entity_poly.entity_id
_entity_poly.type
_entity_poly.pdbx_seq_one_letter_code
_entity_poly.pdbx_strand_id
1 'polypeptide(L)'
;MKRLLSTCLLCALLLSLAGCGAKKDVLTAPPELSVTNAQDASVTVSSGSYDWNYALGNGERSGAIACGAHPLDENCRDITPVLEMPIAVSASHFYVVTLDFGDCAPDSVSLRYWSGTCWGDTEAQSEAISAERQDDGTYTAELIPSVGIFAVDASWNTDDYQGRACYVFAGESGGAVSGGQ
;
A
#
# COMPACT_ATOMS: atom_id res chain seq x y z
N MET A 1 -58.96 -18.00 -7.98
CA MET A 1 -58.11 -17.46 -9.03
C MET A 1 -57.60 -16.04 -8.74
N LYS A 2 -58.45 -15.06 -8.34
CA LYS A 2 -57.99 -13.66 -8.07
C LYS A 2 -56.91 -13.53 -6.96
N ARG A 3 -56.95 -14.37 -5.91
CA ARG A 3 -55.97 -14.32 -4.80
C ARG A 3 -54.61 -14.87 -5.18
N LEU A 4 -54.55 -15.88 -6.06
CA LEU A 4 -53.29 -16.43 -6.58
C LEU A 4 -52.57 -15.43 -7.50
N LEU A 5 -53.29 -14.71 -8.35
CA LEU A 5 -52.70 -13.67 -9.19
C LEU A 5 -52.10 -12.51 -8.36
N SER A 6 -52.77 -12.11 -7.29
CA SER A 6 -52.30 -11.04 -6.40
C SER A 6 -51.03 -11.41 -5.67
N THR A 7 -50.90 -12.68 -5.24
CA THR A 7 -49.67 -13.16 -4.55
C THR A 7 -48.50 -13.27 -5.49
N CYS A 8 -48.71 -13.74 -6.74
CA CYS A 8 -47.64 -13.79 -7.76
C CYS A 8 -47.15 -12.39 -8.16
N LEU A 9 -48.06 -11.41 -8.25
CA LEU A 9 -47.67 -10.03 -8.58
C LEU A 9 -46.87 -9.38 -7.45
N LEU A 10 -47.18 -9.66 -6.19
CA LEU A 10 -46.46 -9.16 -5.03
C LEU A 10 -45.03 -9.78 -4.94
N CYS A 11 -44.88 -11.07 -5.21
CA CYS A 11 -43.59 -11.74 -5.26
C CYS A 11 -42.70 -11.22 -6.41
N ALA A 12 -43.28 -10.93 -7.58
CA ALA A 12 -42.54 -10.36 -8.71
C ALA A 12 -42.06 -8.92 -8.42
N LEU A 13 -42.80 -8.12 -7.68
CA LEU A 13 -42.42 -6.79 -7.24
C LEU A 13 -41.30 -6.83 -6.19
N LEU A 14 -41.28 -7.80 -5.30
CA LEU A 14 -40.24 -7.95 -4.28
C LEU A 14 -38.91 -8.44 -4.87
N LEU A 15 -38.94 -9.23 -5.94
CA LEU A 15 -37.74 -9.69 -6.66
C LEU A 15 -37.10 -8.58 -7.48
N SER A 16 -37.83 -7.56 -7.93
CA SER A 16 -37.25 -6.43 -8.68
C SER A 16 -36.53 -5.41 -7.80
N LEU A 17 -36.69 -5.45 -6.47
CA LEU A 17 -35.96 -4.57 -5.53
C LEU A 17 -34.64 -5.14 -5.05
N ALA A 18 -34.35 -6.41 -5.32
CA ALA A 18 -33.08 -7.05 -4.96
C ALA A 18 -31.93 -6.77 -5.95
N GLY A 19 -32.20 -5.99 -7.00
CA GLY A 19 -31.24 -5.68 -8.07
C GLY A 19 -30.40 -4.41 -7.92
N CYS A 20 -30.38 -3.77 -6.74
CA CYS A 20 -29.33 -2.79 -6.43
C CYS A 20 -28.04 -3.55 -6.14
N GLY A 21 -27.31 -3.99 -7.16
CA GLY A 21 -25.92 -4.34 -7.03
C GLY A 21 -25.22 -3.12 -6.39
N ALA A 22 -24.62 -3.30 -5.23
CA ALA A 22 -23.74 -2.29 -4.66
C ALA A 22 -22.75 -1.89 -5.75
N LYS A 23 -22.80 -0.63 -6.19
CA LYS A 23 -21.73 -0.11 -7.07
C LYS A 23 -20.46 -0.32 -6.29
N LYS A 24 -19.58 -1.18 -6.78
CA LYS A 24 -18.21 -1.28 -6.26
C LYS A 24 -17.62 0.09 -6.48
N ASP A 25 -17.24 0.78 -5.41
CA ASP A 25 -16.59 2.07 -5.52
C ASP A 25 -15.28 1.87 -6.28
N VAL A 26 -15.16 2.55 -7.41
CA VAL A 26 -13.96 2.46 -8.24
C VAL A 26 -12.86 3.22 -7.54
N LEU A 27 -11.72 2.59 -7.38
CA LEU A 27 -10.54 3.19 -6.76
C LEU A 27 -9.97 4.27 -7.70
N THR A 28 -10.15 5.53 -7.35
CA THR A 28 -9.75 6.69 -8.18
C THR A 28 -8.31 7.18 -7.93
N ALA A 29 -7.63 6.59 -6.96
CA ALA A 29 -6.23 6.81 -6.61
C ALA A 29 -5.64 5.51 -6.03
N PRO A 30 -4.32 5.34 -5.97
CA PRO A 30 -3.70 4.19 -5.33
C PRO A 30 -4.14 4.05 -3.86
N PRO A 31 -4.29 2.81 -3.34
CA PRO A 31 -4.60 2.58 -1.94
C PRO A 31 -3.47 3.07 -1.02
N GLU A 32 -3.73 3.25 0.26
CA GLU A 32 -2.68 3.40 1.25
C GLU A 32 -1.96 2.06 1.46
N LEU A 33 -0.69 2.14 1.84
CA LEU A 33 0.13 1.00 2.19
C LEU A 33 0.28 0.94 3.72
N SER A 34 -0.09 -0.17 4.33
CA SER A 34 0.29 -0.50 5.71
C SER A 34 1.57 -1.33 5.70
N VAL A 35 2.57 -0.88 6.44
CA VAL A 35 3.83 -1.62 6.63
C VAL A 35 3.89 -2.05 8.09
N THR A 36 3.96 -3.36 8.35
CA THR A 36 3.95 -3.92 9.70
C THR A 36 5.17 -4.81 9.89
N ASN A 37 5.89 -4.66 11.00
CA ASN A 37 7.00 -5.54 11.35
C ASN A 37 6.54 -6.76 12.18
N ALA A 38 7.45 -7.70 12.44
CA ALA A 38 7.16 -8.93 13.20
C ALA A 38 6.82 -8.70 14.69
N GLN A 39 6.91 -7.46 15.21
CA GLN A 39 6.51 -7.07 16.56
C GLN A 39 5.21 -6.26 16.57
N ASP A 40 4.44 -6.32 15.50
CA ASP A 40 3.17 -5.61 15.32
C ASP A 40 3.30 -4.06 15.33
N ALA A 41 4.52 -3.51 15.26
CA ALA A 41 4.67 -2.09 14.97
C ALA A 41 4.31 -1.84 13.51
N SER A 42 3.47 -0.84 13.28
CA SER A 42 2.97 -0.55 11.94
C SER A 42 2.98 0.94 11.61
N VAL A 43 3.08 1.25 10.33
CA VAL A 43 2.97 2.60 9.80
C VAL A 43 2.11 2.59 8.54
N THR A 44 1.27 3.61 8.38
CA THR A 44 0.49 3.83 7.15
C THR A 44 1.23 4.83 6.26
N VAL A 45 1.38 4.48 5.00
CA VAL A 45 2.13 5.25 4.00
C VAL A 45 1.22 5.58 2.84
N SER A 46 1.03 6.86 2.58
CA SER A 46 0.33 7.32 1.38
C SER A 46 1.26 7.31 0.17
N SER A 47 0.71 7.14 -1.03
CA SER A 47 1.49 7.21 -2.27
C SER A 47 2.07 8.62 -2.49
N GLY A 48 3.38 8.70 -2.73
CA GLY A 48 4.09 9.94 -3.04
C GLY A 48 3.92 10.33 -4.51
N SER A 49 4.33 9.45 -5.42
CA SER A 49 4.13 9.61 -6.87
C SER A 49 3.32 8.45 -7.42
N TYR A 50 2.45 8.74 -8.40
CA TYR A 50 1.68 7.71 -9.08
C TYR A 50 1.22 8.12 -10.46
N ASP A 51 0.93 7.11 -11.29
CA ASP A 51 0.17 7.19 -12.53
C ASP A 51 -0.98 6.18 -12.40
N TRP A 52 -2.22 6.66 -12.42
CA TRP A 52 -3.40 5.86 -12.09
C TRP A 52 -4.52 6.07 -13.09
N ASN A 53 -5.03 5.00 -13.68
CA ASN A 53 -6.12 4.99 -14.63
C ASN A 53 -7.25 4.10 -14.11
N TYR A 54 -8.48 4.56 -14.12
CA TYR A 54 -9.64 3.85 -13.59
C TYR A 54 -10.86 3.92 -14.52
N ALA A 55 -11.71 2.89 -14.45
CA ALA A 55 -12.92 2.79 -15.27
C ALA A 55 -14.05 3.63 -14.67
N LEU A 56 -14.82 4.33 -15.52
CA LEU A 56 -15.97 5.16 -15.12
C LEU A 56 -17.31 4.42 -15.16
N GLY A 57 -17.32 3.11 -15.50
CA GLY A 57 -18.53 2.28 -15.52
C GLY A 57 -19.44 2.45 -16.75
N ASN A 58 -19.12 3.40 -17.64
CA ASN A 58 -19.82 3.65 -18.92
C ASN A 58 -18.97 3.24 -20.15
N GLY A 59 -17.88 2.52 -19.92
CA GLY A 59 -16.89 2.16 -20.95
C GLY A 59 -15.79 3.21 -21.13
N GLU A 60 -15.87 4.35 -20.47
CA GLU A 60 -14.82 5.36 -20.43
C GLU A 60 -13.84 5.09 -19.29
N ARG A 61 -12.64 5.65 -19.41
CA ARG A 61 -11.61 5.64 -18.36
C ARG A 61 -11.21 7.07 -18.02
N SER A 62 -10.81 7.28 -16.78
CA SER A 62 -10.20 8.53 -16.31
C SER A 62 -8.83 8.23 -15.72
N GLY A 63 -8.01 9.25 -15.55
CA GLY A 63 -6.69 9.09 -14.99
C GLY A 63 -6.30 10.21 -14.05
N ALA A 64 -5.41 9.91 -13.11
CA ALA A 64 -4.80 10.85 -12.18
C ALA A 64 -3.30 10.58 -12.13
N ILE A 65 -2.51 11.65 -12.13
CA ILE A 65 -1.05 11.60 -12.01
C ILE A 65 -0.65 12.50 -10.85
N ALA A 66 0.20 11.99 -9.96
CA ALA A 66 0.88 12.78 -8.96
C ALA A 66 2.39 12.66 -9.15
N CYS A 67 3.05 13.81 -9.22
CA CYS A 67 4.51 13.91 -9.21
C CYS A 67 4.95 14.18 -7.78
N GLY A 68 5.30 13.15 -7.05
CA GLY A 68 5.89 13.26 -5.71
C GLY A 68 7.35 13.72 -5.76
N ALA A 69 7.88 14.09 -4.59
CA ALA A 69 9.30 14.36 -4.44
C ALA A 69 10.14 13.07 -4.58
N HIS A 70 11.43 13.22 -4.83
CA HIS A 70 12.35 12.09 -4.82
C HIS A 70 12.38 11.46 -3.41
N PRO A 71 12.48 10.10 -3.28
CA PRO A 71 12.53 9.43 -1.97
C PRO A 71 13.61 9.96 -1.01
N LEU A 72 14.69 10.51 -1.55
CA LEU A 72 15.81 11.08 -0.77
C LEU A 72 15.77 12.61 -0.65
N ASP A 73 14.67 13.27 -1.05
CA ASP A 73 14.57 14.73 -0.92
C ASP A 73 14.63 15.11 0.58
N GLU A 74 15.61 15.92 0.96
CA GLU A 74 15.82 16.34 2.35
C GLU A 74 14.57 17.02 2.95
N ASN A 75 13.78 17.73 2.11
CA ASN A 75 12.54 18.37 2.57
C ASN A 75 11.44 17.36 2.94
N CYS A 76 11.56 16.11 2.51
CA CYS A 76 10.61 15.05 2.84
C CYS A 76 10.99 14.30 4.12
N ARG A 77 12.20 14.46 4.63
CA ARG A 77 12.73 13.70 5.77
C ARG A 77 11.81 13.74 7.00
N ASP A 78 11.41 14.95 7.41
CA ASP A 78 10.61 15.15 8.62
C ASP A 78 9.14 14.72 8.48
N ILE A 79 8.66 14.52 7.25
CA ILE A 79 7.28 14.10 6.94
C ILE A 79 7.20 12.64 6.48
N THR A 80 8.34 11.99 6.26
CA THR A 80 8.38 10.57 5.88
C THR A 80 7.93 9.72 7.06
N PRO A 81 6.93 8.83 6.87
CA PRO A 81 6.47 7.92 7.92
C PRO A 81 7.62 7.03 8.43
N VAL A 82 7.69 6.85 9.74
CA VAL A 82 8.77 6.08 10.39
C VAL A 82 8.21 4.79 10.98
N LEU A 83 8.77 3.65 10.55
CA LEU A 83 8.52 2.35 11.15
C LEU A 83 9.59 2.10 12.23
N GLU A 84 9.15 1.94 13.48
CA GLU A 84 10.04 1.52 14.55
C GLU A 84 10.48 0.07 14.33
N MET A 85 11.79 -0.12 14.24
CA MET A 85 12.40 -1.44 14.07
C MET A 85 13.01 -1.90 15.38
N PRO A 86 12.91 -3.20 15.73
CA PRO A 86 13.55 -3.69 16.94
C PRO A 86 15.08 -3.53 16.86
N ILE A 87 15.71 -3.38 18.02
CA ILE A 87 17.17 -3.28 18.11
C ILE A 87 17.79 -4.58 17.60
N ALA A 88 18.68 -4.47 16.60
CA ALA A 88 19.39 -5.62 16.06
C ALA A 88 20.25 -6.29 17.16
N VAL A 89 19.94 -7.53 17.49
CA VAL A 89 20.74 -8.34 18.43
C VAL A 89 21.96 -8.99 17.76
N SER A 90 22.00 -9.01 16.42
CA SER A 90 23.17 -9.43 15.62
C SER A 90 23.12 -8.87 14.20
N ALA A 91 24.27 -8.77 13.55
CA ALA A 91 24.38 -8.28 12.16
C ALA A 91 23.73 -9.21 11.10
N SER A 92 23.34 -10.41 11.50
CA SER A 92 22.67 -11.40 10.63
C SER A 92 21.15 -11.51 10.90
N HIS A 93 20.57 -10.57 11.63
CA HIS A 93 19.12 -10.57 11.88
C HIS A 93 18.41 -9.92 10.70
N PHE A 94 17.57 -10.69 10.03
CA PHE A 94 16.65 -10.20 9.03
C PHE A 94 15.38 -9.69 9.72
N TYR A 95 14.87 -8.57 9.27
CA TYR A 95 13.60 -8.04 9.73
C TYR A 95 12.57 -8.25 8.64
N VAL A 96 11.64 -9.14 8.88
CA VAL A 96 10.52 -9.35 7.97
C VAL A 96 9.48 -8.27 8.21
N VAL A 97 9.06 -7.61 7.15
CA VAL A 97 7.91 -6.70 7.15
C VAL A 97 6.82 -7.26 6.26
N THR A 98 5.58 -6.99 6.63
CA THR A 98 4.39 -7.24 5.81
C THR A 98 3.94 -5.93 5.19
N LEU A 99 3.70 -5.94 3.89
CA LEU A 99 3.17 -4.85 3.08
C LEU A 99 1.73 -5.19 2.72
N ASP A 100 0.78 -4.42 3.23
CA ASP A 100 -0.65 -4.64 3.04
C ASP A 100 -1.29 -3.44 2.35
N PHE A 101 -1.94 -3.69 1.21
CA PHE A 101 -2.67 -2.71 0.41
C PHE A 101 -4.19 -2.86 0.57
N GLY A 102 -4.63 -3.56 1.62
CA GLY A 102 -6.04 -3.89 1.88
C GLY A 102 -6.64 -4.75 0.76
N ASP A 103 -7.91 -4.50 0.44
CA ASP A 103 -8.63 -5.26 -0.61
C ASP A 103 -8.10 -5.02 -2.04
N CYS A 104 -7.05 -4.21 -2.20
CA CYS A 104 -6.53 -3.75 -3.48
C CYS A 104 -5.07 -4.22 -3.71
N ALA A 105 -4.79 -5.50 -3.46
CA ALA A 105 -3.46 -6.07 -3.64
C ALA A 105 -2.89 -5.80 -5.05
N PRO A 106 -1.65 -5.28 -5.17
CA PRO A 106 -1.00 -5.08 -6.47
C PRO A 106 -0.63 -6.40 -7.14
N ASP A 107 -0.38 -6.34 -8.45
CA ASP A 107 0.14 -7.48 -9.22
C ASP A 107 1.64 -7.69 -8.98
N SER A 108 2.36 -6.61 -8.72
CA SER A 108 3.79 -6.69 -8.39
C SER A 108 4.21 -5.61 -7.40
N VAL A 109 5.19 -5.97 -6.58
CA VAL A 109 5.84 -5.09 -5.60
C VAL A 109 7.35 -5.29 -5.70
N SER A 110 8.09 -4.20 -5.64
CA SER A 110 9.54 -4.20 -5.47
C SER A 110 9.94 -3.10 -4.49
N LEU A 111 11.04 -3.31 -3.76
CA LEU A 111 11.55 -2.34 -2.81
C LEU A 111 12.95 -1.89 -3.22
N ARG A 112 13.24 -0.64 -2.88
CA ARG A 112 14.57 -0.03 -2.96
C ARG A 112 14.95 0.46 -1.58
N TYR A 113 16.21 0.29 -1.24
CA TYR A 113 16.80 0.70 0.03
C TYR A 113 17.94 1.69 -0.16
N TRP A 114 18.03 2.64 0.74
CA TRP A 114 19.17 3.52 0.92
C TRP A 114 19.52 3.65 2.40
N SER A 115 20.80 3.83 2.69
CA SER A 115 21.24 4.22 4.03
C SER A 115 20.58 5.53 4.46
N GLY A 116 20.25 5.67 5.73
CA GLY A 116 19.73 6.93 6.29
C GLY A 116 20.70 8.13 6.14
N THR A 117 21.96 7.90 5.78
CA THR A 117 22.90 8.97 5.46
C THR A 117 22.73 9.55 4.06
N CYS A 118 21.87 8.95 3.23
CA CYS A 118 21.64 9.39 1.84
C CYS A 118 20.57 10.51 1.73
N TRP A 119 19.97 10.97 2.83
CA TRP A 119 19.09 12.12 2.77
C TRP A 119 19.76 13.33 2.11
N GLY A 120 19.09 13.94 1.13
CA GLY A 120 19.60 15.05 0.32
C GLY A 120 20.47 14.64 -0.87
N ASP A 121 20.90 13.39 -0.97
CA ASP A 121 21.68 12.88 -2.12
C ASP A 121 20.77 12.09 -3.08
N THR A 122 20.08 12.80 -3.97
CA THR A 122 19.15 12.19 -4.94
C THR A 122 19.84 11.33 -6.01
N GLU A 123 21.17 11.37 -6.10
CA GLU A 123 21.97 10.55 -7.03
C GLU A 123 22.48 9.25 -6.35
N ALA A 124 22.26 9.08 -5.04
CA ALA A 124 22.68 7.88 -4.33
C ALA A 124 22.09 6.60 -4.93
N GLN A 125 22.93 5.58 -5.08
CA GLN A 125 22.48 4.29 -5.61
C GLN A 125 21.65 3.53 -4.57
N SER A 126 20.52 2.97 -5.01
CA SER A 126 19.68 2.09 -4.17
C SER A 126 20.14 0.65 -4.25
N GLU A 127 19.89 -0.09 -3.18
CA GLU A 127 19.92 -1.55 -3.18
C GLU A 127 18.48 -2.08 -3.40
N ALA A 128 18.36 -3.12 -4.23
CA ALA A 128 17.06 -3.75 -4.48
C ALA A 128 16.76 -4.80 -3.41
N ILE A 129 15.52 -4.80 -2.89
CA ILE A 129 15.01 -5.80 -1.97
C ILE A 129 13.83 -6.50 -2.65
N SER A 130 13.84 -7.84 -2.62
CA SER A 130 12.74 -8.63 -3.15
C SER A 130 11.57 -8.66 -2.19
N ALA A 131 10.35 -8.61 -2.73
CA ALA A 131 9.13 -8.87 -2.00
C ALA A 131 8.46 -10.15 -2.52
N GLU A 132 7.93 -10.96 -1.62
CA GLU A 132 7.23 -12.20 -1.93
C GLU A 132 5.73 -12.05 -1.66
N ARG A 133 4.91 -12.34 -2.68
CA ARG A 133 3.45 -12.32 -2.53
C ARG A 133 2.97 -13.49 -1.70
N GLN A 134 2.06 -13.23 -0.76
CA GLN A 134 1.43 -14.22 0.09
C GLN A 134 0.04 -14.60 -0.44
N ASP A 135 -0.51 -15.72 0.04
CA ASP A 135 -1.82 -16.24 -0.39
C ASP A 135 -3.00 -15.31 -0.03
N ASP A 136 -2.84 -14.49 1.00
CA ASP A 136 -3.83 -13.50 1.45
C ASP A 136 -3.78 -12.17 0.66
N GLY A 137 -2.85 -12.05 -0.30
CA GLY A 137 -2.66 -10.87 -1.13
C GLY A 137 -1.69 -9.84 -0.56
N THR A 138 -1.18 -10.01 0.64
CA THR A 138 -0.09 -9.19 1.19
C THR A 138 1.25 -9.56 0.54
N TYR A 139 2.28 -8.75 0.84
CA TYR A 139 3.65 -9.06 0.46
C TYR A 139 4.54 -9.06 1.69
N THR A 140 5.55 -9.92 1.70
CA THR A 140 6.60 -9.92 2.72
C THR A 140 7.94 -9.54 2.12
N ALA A 141 8.75 -8.80 2.87
CA ALA A 141 10.11 -8.45 2.47
C ALA A 141 11.07 -8.56 3.66
N GLU A 142 12.30 -9.00 3.39
CA GLU A 142 13.38 -9.04 4.37
C GLU A 142 14.20 -7.77 4.29
N LEU A 143 14.14 -6.92 5.32
CA LEU A 143 14.89 -5.68 5.37
C LEU A 143 16.26 -5.90 5.99
N ILE A 144 17.32 -5.58 5.23
CA ILE A 144 18.71 -5.64 5.66
C ILE A 144 19.46 -4.43 5.04
N PRO A 145 19.96 -3.53 5.84
CA PRO A 145 19.71 -3.31 7.27
C PRO A 145 18.29 -2.81 7.53
N SER A 146 17.84 -2.85 8.79
CA SER A 146 16.51 -2.39 9.19
C SER A 146 16.40 -0.87 9.30
N VAL A 147 17.51 -0.17 9.36
CA VAL A 147 17.56 1.30 9.51
C VAL A 147 17.93 1.92 8.18
N GLY A 148 17.09 2.82 7.69
CA GLY A 148 17.32 3.53 6.44
C GLY A 148 16.03 4.00 5.78
N ILE A 149 16.12 4.29 4.49
CA ILE A 149 15.03 4.81 3.67
C ILE A 149 14.60 3.70 2.71
N PHE A 150 13.31 3.44 2.67
CA PHE A 150 12.71 2.41 1.82
C PHE A 150 11.69 3.03 0.88
N ALA A 151 11.77 2.69 -0.41
CA ALA A 151 10.73 3.01 -1.38
C ALA A 151 10.10 1.71 -1.89
N VAL A 152 8.78 1.63 -1.83
CA VAL A 152 7.98 0.52 -2.33
C VAL A 152 7.36 0.96 -3.64
N ASP A 153 7.71 0.30 -4.72
CA ASP A 153 7.13 0.51 -6.05
C ASP A 153 6.13 -0.62 -6.30
N ALA A 154 4.86 -0.28 -6.43
CA ALA A 154 3.75 -1.21 -6.65
C ALA A 154 3.05 -0.94 -7.97
N SER A 155 2.57 -1.99 -8.64
CA SER A 155 1.82 -1.87 -9.89
C SER A 155 0.56 -2.74 -9.89
N TRP A 156 -0.48 -2.22 -10.56
CA TRP A 156 -1.79 -2.84 -10.73
C TRP A 156 -2.17 -2.90 -12.19
N ASN A 157 -2.80 -3.99 -12.60
CA ASN A 157 -3.32 -4.18 -13.94
C ASN A 157 -4.63 -4.98 -13.90
N THR A 158 -5.68 -4.35 -13.41
CA THR A 158 -7.03 -4.91 -13.35
C THR A 158 -7.94 -4.29 -14.39
N ASP A 159 -9.14 -4.85 -14.60
CA ASP A 159 -10.15 -4.26 -15.48
C ASP A 159 -10.70 -2.93 -14.94
N ASP A 160 -10.79 -2.78 -13.61
CA ASP A 160 -11.34 -1.61 -12.93
C ASP A 160 -10.34 -0.47 -12.87
N TYR A 161 -9.05 -0.78 -12.60
CA TYR A 161 -7.97 0.22 -12.49
C TYR A 161 -6.62 -0.35 -12.91
N GLN A 162 -5.76 0.52 -13.38
CA GLN A 162 -4.38 0.22 -13.81
C GLN A 162 -3.47 1.37 -13.41
N GLY A 163 -2.26 1.05 -12.94
CA GLY A 163 -1.33 2.11 -12.58
C GLY A 163 -0.13 1.64 -11.80
N ARG A 164 0.66 2.61 -11.40
CA ARG A 164 1.85 2.43 -10.56
C ARG A 164 1.85 3.49 -9.48
N ALA A 165 2.38 3.13 -8.31
CA ALA A 165 2.58 4.08 -7.22
C ALA A 165 3.88 3.77 -6.48
N CYS A 166 4.50 4.82 -5.94
CA CYS A 166 5.67 4.74 -5.10
C CYS A 166 5.30 5.23 -3.69
N TYR A 167 5.71 4.48 -2.68
CA TYR A 167 5.49 4.75 -1.26
C TYR A 167 6.85 4.83 -0.58
N VAL A 168 7.04 5.78 0.32
CA VAL A 168 8.32 5.96 1.00
C VAL A 168 8.11 5.92 2.51
N PHE A 169 8.92 5.13 3.21
CA PHE A 169 8.98 5.11 4.67
C PHE A 169 10.43 5.00 5.13
N ALA A 170 10.69 5.42 6.36
CA ALA A 170 11.97 5.23 7.01
C ALA A 170 11.87 4.12 8.06
N GLY A 171 12.92 3.31 8.18
CA GLY A 171 13.10 2.39 9.30
C GLY A 171 14.05 3.02 10.31
N GLU A 172 13.67 3.07 11.58
CA GLU A 172 14.53 3.54 12.67
C GLU A 172 14.60 2.49 13.77
N SER A 173 15.79 2.29 14.36
CA SER A 173 15.89 1.40 15.52
C SER A 173 15.20 2.05 16.71
N GLY A 174 14.22 1.36 17.30
CA GLY A 174 13.56 1.79 18.52
C GLY A 174 14.60 2.07 19.61
N GLY A 175 14.78 3.33 19.97
CA GLY A 175 15.58 3.69 21.13
C GLY A 175 14.95 3.06 22.36
N ALA A 176 15.74 2.41 23.21
CA ALA A 176 15.30 2.05 24.55
C ALA A 176 14.72 3.33 25.19
N VAL A 177 13.41 3.33 25.47
CA VAL A 177 12.79 4.39 26.27
C VAL A 177 13.57 4.42 27.57
N SER A 178 14.47 5.40 27.72
CA SER A 178 15.11 5.66 29.00
C SER A 178 14.00 6.13 29.92
N GLY A 179 13.47 5.18 30.72
CA GLY A 179 12.55 5.48 31.79
C GLY A 179 13.22 6.50 32.72
N GLY A 180 12.80 7.77 32.60
CA GLY A 180 13.15 8.81 33.54
C GLY A 180 12.57 8.41 34.91
N GLN A 181 13.44 8.27 35.87
CA GLN A 181 13.11 8.22 37.27
C GLN A 181 12.63 9.60 37.75
#